data_ee4ab3c2319686bff2c86e2ed8835def
#
_entry.id   ee4ab3c2319686bff2c86e2ed8835def
#
_cell.length_a   1.000
_cell.length_b   1.000
_cell.length_c   1.000
_cell.angle_alpha   90.00
_cell.angle_beta   90.00
_cell.angle_gamma   90.00
#
_symmetry.space_group_name_H-M   'P 1'
#
loop_
_entity.id
_entity.type
_entity.pdbx_description
1 polymer ?
#
loop_
_entity_poly.entity_id
_entity_poly.type
_entity_poly.pdbx_seq_one_letter_code
_entity_poly.pdbx_strand_id
1 'polypeptide(L)'
;MFNHSDHHFYYLSIGTLFIFRQYIQRLVHEAHPKGIFFRIYCQGKGATFMFVEFILALLPIIWLFIAFLVLKMPGYIGCLIALAISIVESLVIPAFSLTVPEALTAAIEGGIGAIWPICLIILAAMFTYNICVKTGAMEMIKRLLTSVTNDKRVLVMLLTWGFGGFMEAIAGFGTPVAIPAAMMVGLGFDPIFSAVVCLVANSIAPPFGSVAIPTTSAAGAVGLDAALLSGPAINMLIIPAIIVPFIIVWMTGKACGSKKPFEGMIPFTIVAALSYIIPAAIVGNFVGAEFVDLIGCVICLIVLVIFAKKMPPTTDPAYMIEASEEEASDVK
;
A
#
# COMPACT_ATOMS: atom_id res chain seq x y z
N MET A 1 30.29 -11.69 -31.51
CA MET A 1 29.09 -12.52 -31.52
C MET A 1 28.20 -11.96 -30.42
N PHE A 2 27.49 -10.84 -30.69
CA PHE A 2 26.63 -10.15 -29.74
C PHE A 2 25.22 -10.74 -29.87
N ASN A 3 24.67 -11.14 -28.73
CA ASN A 3 23.45 -11.93 -28.64
C ASN A 3 22.21 -11.05 -28.84
N HIS A 4 21.29 -11.49 -29.67
CA HIS A 4 20.08 -10.79 -30.14
C HIS A 4 18.98 -10.63 -29.08
N SER A 5 19.21 -11.07 -27.83
CA SER A 5 18.23 -11.03 -26.72
C SER A 5 18.19 -9.70 -25.95
N ASP A 6 19.23 -8.87 -26.04
CA ASP A 6 19.29 -7.64 -25.24
C ASP A 6 18.48 -6.48 -25.83
N HIS A 7 18.15 -6.55 -27.13
CA HIS A 7 17.35 -5.52 -27.79
C HIS A 7 15.85 -5.54 -27.40
N HIS A 8 15.28 -6.69 -27.06
CA HIS A 8 13.87 -6.77 -26.68
C HIS A 8 13.56 -6.12 -25.34
N PHE A 9 14.49 -6.15 -24.37
CA PHE A 9 14.32 -5.50 -23.07
C PHE A 9 14.43 -3.98 -23.17
N TYR A 10 15.29 -3.46 -24.04
CA TYR A 10 15.43 -2.02 -24.29
C TYR A 10 14.19 -1.46 -24.99
N TYR A 11 13.62 -2.17 -25.95
CA TYR A 11 12.42 -1.73 -26.66
C TYR A 11 11.17 -1.77 -25.76
N LEU A 12 11.07 -2.71 -24.81
CA LEU A 12 9.96 -2.74 -23.86
C LEU A 12 10.01 -1.56 -22.89
N SER A 13 11.18 -1.17 -22.39
CA SER A 13 11.33 -0.04 -21.46
C SER A 13 11.15 1.32 -22.16
N ILE A 14 11.64 1.46 -23.39
CA ILE A 14 11.45 2.67 -24.19
C ILE A 14 10.01 2.77 -24.69
N GLY A 15 9.38 1.65 -25.05
CA GLY A 15 7.97 1.58 -25.43
C GLY A 15 7.05 2.00 -24.29
N THR A 16 7.31 1.53 -23.06
CA THR A 16 6.54 1.91 -21.87
C THR A 16 6.71 3.40 -21.53
N LEU A 17 7.93 3.93 -21.62
CA LEU A 17 8.21 5.36 -21.44
C LEU A 17 7.56 6.22 -22.55
N PHE A 18 7.52 5.73 -23.79
CA PHE A 18 6.89 6.42 -24.90
C PHE A 18 5.37 6.41 -24.80
N ILE A 19 4.77 5.28 -24.41
CA ILE A 19 3.33 5.16 -24.14
C ILE A 19 2.95 6.03 -22.93
N PHE A 20 3.76 6.03 -21.87
CA PHE A 20 3.57 6.89 -20.69
C PHE A 20 3.66 8.37 -21.07
N ARG A 21 4.64 8.76 -21.91
CA ARG A 21 4.75 10.12 -22.42
C ARG A 21 3.57 10.52 -23.31
N GLN A 22 3.10 9.64 -24.21
CA GLN A 22 1.91 9.89 -25.02
C GLN A 22 0.64 9.95 -24.18
N TYR A 23 0.53 9.10 -23.15
CA TYR A 23 -0.60 9.09 -22.22
C TYR A 23 -0.65 10.36 -21.38
N ILE A 24 0.48 10.80 -20.83
CA ILE A 24 0.61 12.09 -20.13
C ILE A 24 0.30 13.26 -21.08
N GLN A 25 0.79 13.21 -22.32
CA GLN A 25 0.46 14.26 -23.31
C GLN A 25 -1.02 14.27 -23.68
N ARG A 26 -1.69 13.13 -23.73
CA ARG A 26 -3.14 13.04 -23.96
C ARG A 26 -3.93 13.52 -22.75
N LEU A 27 -3.56 13.14 -21.54
CA LEU A 27 -4.14 13.65 -20.28
C LEU A 27 -4.03 15.17 -20.17
N VAL A 28 -2.88 15.73 -20.53
CA VAL A 28 -2.65 17.18 -20.51
C VAL A 28 -3.42 17.90 -21.63
N HIS A 29 -3.74 17.22 -22.73
CA HIS A 29 -4.47 17.81 -23.86
C HIS A 29 -6.01 17.76 -23.68
N GLU A 30 -6.52 16.76 -22.99
CA GLU A 30 -7.95 16.57 -22.70
C GLU A 30 -8.39 17.25 -21.38
N ALA A 31 -7.45 17.57 -20.49
CA ALA A 31 -7.74 18.27 -19.24
C ALA A 31 -7.96 19.77 -19.49
N HIS A 32 -9.11 20.26 -19.03
CA HIS A 32 -9.64 21.61 -18.86
C HIS A 32 -8.61 22.78 -18.97
N PRO A 33 -9.06 24.03 -19.24
CA PRO A 33 -8.22 25.23 -19.44
C PRO A 33 -7.12 25.48 -18.38
N LYS A 34 -7.21 24.84 -17.20
CA LYS A 34 -6.13 24.85 -16.19
C LYS A 34 -4.87 24.09 -16.65
N GLY A 35 -4.96 23.15 -17.59
CA GLY A 35 -3.80 22.45 -18.17
C GLY A 35 -2.93 23.35 -19.05
N ILE A 36 -3.51 24.39 -19.63
CA ILE A 36 -2.79 25.43 -20.38
C ILE A 36 -1.86 26.20 -19.42
N PHE A 37 -2.29 26.46 -18.21
CA PHE A 37 -1.49 27.15 -17.19
C PHE A 37 -0.25 26.34 -16.79
N PHE A 38 -0.40 25.03 -16.61
CA PHE A 38 0.72 24.13 -16.33
C PHE A 38 1.71 24.05 -17.51
N ARG A 39 1.21 24.08 -18.75
CA ARG A 39 2.04 24.06 -19.95
C ARG A 39 2.80 25.38 -20.17
N ILE A 40 2.17 26.50 -19.92
CA ILE A 40 2.80 27.82 -19.99
C ILE A 40 3.83 27.96 -18.86
N TYR A 41 3.52 27.45 -17.66
CA TYR A 41 4.42 27.46 -16.52
C TYR A 41 5.67 26.60 -16.75
N CYS A 42 5.54 25.41 -17.33
CA CYS A 42 6.68 24.55 -17.67
C CYS A 42 7.52 25.06 -18.85
N GLN A 43 6.96 25.82 -19.79
CA GLN A 43 7.69 26.35 -20.94
C GLN A 43 8.53 27.61 -20.63
N GLY A 44 8.21 28.31 -19.54
CA GLY A 44 8.87 29.57 -19.18
C GLY A 44 10.00 29.49 -18.16
N LYS A 45 10.14 28.36 -17.44
CA LYS A 45 11.14 28.20 -16.38
C LYS A 45 12.14 27.10 -16.71
N GLY A 46 13.44 27.39 -16.55
CA GLY A 46 14.51 26.38 -16.73
C GLY A 46 14.35 25.19 -15.76
N ALA A 47 14.82 24.01 -16.20
CA ALA A 47 14.73 22.75 -15.42
C ALA A 47 15.26 22.87 -13.99
N THR A 48 16.26 23.71 -13.74
CA THR A 48 16.82 23.96 -12.42
C THR A 48 15.81 24.63 -11.49
N PHE A 49 14.97 25.52 -11.99
CA PHE A 49 13.98 26.24 -11.18
C PHE A 49 12.85 25.28 -10.74
N MET A 50 12.38 24.43 -11.64
CA MET A 50 11.40 23.38 -11.34
C MET A 50 11.92 22.38 -10.31
N PHE A 51 13.21 22.06 -10.34
CA PHE A 51 13.82 21.15 -9.37
C PHE A 51 13.87 21.76 -7.97
N VAL A 52 14.19 23.06 -7.84
CA VAL A 52 14.18 23.78 -6.57
C VAL A 52 12.76 23.84 -5.99
N GLU A 53 11.75 24.17 -6.80
CA GLU A 53 10.35 24.20 -6.39
C GLU A 53 9.86 22.81 -5.92
N PHE A 54 10.27 21.75 -6.61
CA PHE A 54 9.99 20.37 -6.19
C PHE A 54 10.62 20.04 -4.84
N ILE A 55 11.87 20.39 -4.61
CA ILE A 55 12.55 20.17 -3.32
C ILE A 55 11.85 20.95 -2.20
N LEU A 56 11.46 22.21 -2.47
CA LEU A 56 10.72 23.01 -1.50
C LEU A 56 9.38 22.37 -1.16
N ALA A 57 8.62 21.90 -2.15
CA ALA A 57 7.34 21.22 -1.91
C ALA A 57 7.47 19.90 -1.10
N LEU A 58 8.67 19.33 -1.02
CA LEU A 58 8.95 18.16 -0.19
C LEU A 58 9.24 18.49 1.29
N LEU A 59 9.46 19.76 1.65
CA LEU A 59 9.83 20.15 3.02
C LEU A 59 8.85 19.67 4.09
N PRO A 60 7.52 19.76 3.93
CA PRO A 60 6.58 19.21 4.93
C PRO A 60 6.73 17.71 5.12
N ILE A 61 7.01 16.97 4.04
CA ILE A 61 7.21 15.52 4.07
C ILE A 61 8.54 15.20 4.75
N ILE A 62 9.62 15.89 4.39
CA ILE A 62 10.93 15.74 5.02
C ILE A 62 10.83 16.05 6.52
N TRP A 63 10.08 17.09 6.87
CA TRP A 63 9.81 17.42 8.28
C TRP A 63 9.13 16.26 9.02
N LEU A 64 8.10 15.63 8.43
CA LEU A 64 7.42 14.48 9.05
C LEU A 64 8.38 13.32 9.30
N PHE A 65 9.29 13.03 8.35
CA PHE A 65 10.33 12.02 8.56
C PHE A 65 11.24 12.39 9.74
N ILE A 66 11.71 13.62 9.84
CA ILE A 66 12.55 14.10 10.94
C ILE A 66 11.76 14.04 12.26
N ALA A 67 10.52 14.53 12.28
CA ALA A 67 9.68 14.59 13.47
C ALA A 67 9.44 13.20 14.06
N PHE A 68 9.15 12.20 13.21
CA PHE A 68 8.79 10.84 13.68
C PHE A 68 10.00 9.94 13.90
N LEU A 69 11.00 9.96 13.02
CA LEU A 69 12.17 9.06 13.11
C LEU A 69 13.25 9.59 14.03
N VAL A 70 13.53 10.89 13.98
CA VAL A 70 14.64 11.50 14.75
C VAL A 70 14.16 12.07 16.08
N LEU A 71 13.14 12.94 16.03
CA LEU A 71 12.64 13.64 17.21
C LEU A 71 11.65 12.80 18.03
N LYS A 72 11.12 11.70 17.46
CA LYS A 72 10.11 10.82 18.08
C LYS A 72 8.92 11.60 18.65
N MET A 73 8.49 12.64 17.94
CA MET A 73 7.40 13.51 18.36
C MET A 73 6.05 12.82 18.23
N PRO A 74 5.05 13.16 19.08
CA PRO A 74 3.68 12.70 18.90
C PRO A 74 3.14 13.10 17.52
N GLY A 75 2.39 12.21 16.87
CA GLY A 75 1.93 12.38 15.49
C GLY A 75 1.18 13.69 15.25
N TYR A 76 0.29 14.07 16.17
CA TYR A 76 -0.50 15.30 16.04
C TYR A 76 0.37 16.58 16.05
N ILE A 77 1.44 16.62 16.83
CA ILE A 77 2.37 17.78 16.85
C ILE A 77 3.17 17.84 15.54
N GLY A 78 3.71 16.69 15.09
CA GLY A 78 4.45 16.62 13.82
C GLY A 78 3.60 17.08 12.65
N CYS A 79 2.34 16.63 12.57
CA CYS A 79 1.41 17.02 11.52
C CYS A 79 0.98 18.51 11.60
N LEU A 80 0.77 19.08 12.78
CA LEU A 80 0.44 20.50 12.92
C LEU A 80 1.61 21.40 12.45
N ILE A 81 2.85 21.03 12.76
CA ILE A 81 4.01 21.75 12.27
C ILE A 81 4.16 21.59 10.76
N ALA A 82 3.94 20.39 10.21
CA ALA A 82 3.94 20.18 8.76
C ALA A 82 2.90 21.05 8.06
N LEU A 83 1.69 21.15 8.61
CA LEU A 83 0.65 22.06 8.11
C LEU A 83 1.09 23.51 8.15
N ALA A 84 1.72 23.96 9.25
CA ALA A 84 2.24 25.34 9.35
C ALA A 84 3.34 25.59 8.30
N ILE A 85 4.25 24.63 8.07
CA ILE A 85 5.27 24.70 7.01
C ILE A 85 4.58 24.86 5.65
N SER A 86 3.61 24.01 5.32
CA SER A 86 2.88 24.07 4.04
C SER A 86 2.16 25.40 3.83
N ILE A 87 1.55 25.98 4.87
CA ILE A 87 0.92 27.30 4.80
C ILE A 87 1.97 28.37 4.53
N VAL A 88 3.09 28.36 5.25
CA VAL A 88 4.18 29.34 5.04
C VAL A 88 4.74 29.22 3.62
N GLU A 89 5.01 28.00 3.14
CA GLU A 89 5.49 27.77 1.77
C GLU A 89 4.52 28.31 0.72
N SER A 90 3.21 28.07 0.90
CA SER A 90 2.19 28.55 -0.03
C SER A 90 2.11 30.07 -0.13
N LEU A 91 2.47 30.77 0.95
CA LEU A 91 2.45 32.24 1.01
C LEU A 91 3.77 32.88 0.55
N VAL A 92 4.90 32.22 0.82
CA VAL A 92 6.24 32.81 0.61
C VAL A 92 6.82 32.45 -0.74
N ILE A 93 6.53 31.24 -1.25
CA ILE A 93 7.14 30.77 -2.49
C ILE A 93 6.31 31.29 -3.68
N PRO A 94 6.90 32.11 -4.58
CA PRO A 94 6.19 32.70 -5.71
C PRO A 94 5.55 31.69 -6.68
N ALA A 95 6.07 30.46 -6.66
CA ALA A 95 5.52 29.38 -7.46
C ALA A 95 4.13 28.93 -7.00
N PHE A 96 3.85 29.01 -5.71
CA PHE A 96 2.56 28.58 -5.14
C PHE A 96 1.57 29.74 -5.00
N SER A 97 2.07 30.98 -4.78
CA SER A 97 1.39 32.30 -4.82
C SER A 97 -0.06 32.32 -4.31
N LEU A 98 -0.34 31.62 -3.20
CA LEU A 98 -1.64 31.71 -2.54
C LEU A 98 -1.75 32.99 -1.70
N THR A 99 -2.94 33.54 -1.61
CA THR A 99 -3.24 34.60 -0.64
C THR A 99 -3.54 34.00 0.75
N VAL A 100 -3.39 34.79 1.80
CA VAL A 100 -3.69 34.34 3.17
C VAL A 100 -5.11 33.75 3.30
N PRO A 101 -6.17 34.37 2.76
CA PRO A 101 -7.50 33.78 2.80
C PRO A 101 -7.60 32.42 2.10
N GLU A 102 -6.96 32.27 0.94
CA GLU A 102 -6.96 31.01 0.18
C GLU A 102 -6.25 29.88 0.94
N ALA A 103 -5.07 30.17 1.52
CA ALA A 103 -4.33 29.20 2.34
C ALA A 103 -5.11 28.76 3.59
N LEU A 104 -5.78 29.70 4.26
CA LEU A 104 -6.64 29.38 5.42
C LEU A 104 -7.88 28.58 5.02
N THR A 105 -8.52 28.97 3.90
CA THR A 105 -9.68 28.23 3.38
C THR A 105 -9.30 26.81 3.02
N ALA A 106 -8.18 26.60 2.33
CA ALA A 106 -7.67 25.27 2.00
C ALA A 106 -7.37 24.43 3.26
N ALA A 107 -6.81 25.04 4.30
CA ALA A 107 -6.55 24.35 5.57
C ALA A 107 -7.85 23.94 6.29
N ILE A 108 -8.87 24.79 6.28
CA ILE A 108 -10.20 24.49 6.85
C ILE A 108 -10.91 23.40 6.03
N GLU A 109 -10.88 23.52 4.71
CA GLU A 109 -11.46 22.52 3.80
C GLU A 109 -10.81 21.15 3.99
N GLY A 110 -9.47 21.10 4.07
CA GLY A 110 -8.73 19.88 4.40
C GLY A 110 -9.11 19.31 5.77
N GLY A 111 -9.29 20.17 6.78
CA GLY A 111 -9.75 19.78 8.11
C GLY A 111 -11.17 19.20 8.11
N ILE A 112 -12.10 19.83 7.40
CA ILE A 112 -13.48 19.32 7.24
C ILE A 112 -13.46 17.98 6.48
N GLY A 113 -12.69 17.88 5.39
CA GLY A 113 -12.54 16.67 4.60
C GLY A 113 -11.92 15.53 5.40
N ALA A 114 -11.04 15.82 6.37
CA ALA A 114 -10.52 14.81 7.28
C ALA A 114 -11.58 14.29 8.27
N ILE A 115 -12.45 15.18 8.79
CA ILE A 115 -13.55 14.79 9.69
C ILE A 115 -14.62 14.02 8.93
N TRP A 116 -15.02 14.51 7.79
CA TRP A 116 -16.03 13.92 6.94
C TRP A 116 -15.52 13.76 5.49
N PRO A 117 -15.31 12.54 4.94
CA PRO A 117 -15.78 11.22 5.47
C PRO A 117 -14.71 10.42 6.25
N ILE A 118 -13.41 10.83 6.27
CA ILE A 118 -12.30 9.96 6.69
C ILE A 118 -12.45 9.48 8.15
N CYS A 119 -12.66 10.37 9.11
CA CYS A 119 -12.86 9.98 10.50
C CYS A 119 -14.08 9.07 10.70
N LEU A 120 -15.15 9.28 9.92
CA LEU A 120 -16.33 8.44 9.99
C LEU A 120 -16.03 7.01 9.52
N ILE A 121 -15.26 6.85 8.45
CA ILE A 121 -14.82 5.54 7.93
C ILE A 121 -13.97 4.83 8.98
N ILE A 122 -13.02 5.53 9.61
CA ILE A 122 -12.17 4.98 10.67
C ILE A 122 -13.02 4.51 11.85
N LEU A 123 -13.98 5.34 12.29
CA LEU A 123 -14.89 4.97 13.40
C LEU A 123 -15.73 3.74 13.05
N ALA A 124 -16.29 3.67 11.85
CA ALA A 124 -17.07 2.52 11.40
C ALA A 124 -16.22 1.26 11.29
N ALA A 125 -15.00 1.37 10.78
CA ALA A 125 -14.05 0.26 10.70
C ALA A 125 -13.66 -0.27 12.09
N MET A 126 -13.31 0.64 13.02
CA MET A 126 -12.98 0.28 14.40
C MET A 126 -14.17 -0.30 15.15
N PHE A 127 -15.38 0.20 14.92
CA PHE A 127 -16.60 -0.35 15.49
C PHE A 127 -16.85 -1.78 15.00
N THR A 128 -16.77 -2.01 13.68
CA THR A 128 -16.91 -3.33 13.07
C THR A 128 -15.84 -4.31 13.59
N TYR A 129 -14.59 -3.87 13.65
CA TYR A 129 -13.50 -4.66 14.24
C TYR A 129 -13.81 -5.08 15.70
N ASN A 130 -14.23 -4.13 16.55
CA ASN A 130 -14.58 -4.44 17.94
C ASN A 130 -15.76 -5.41 18.05
N ILE A 131 -16.74 -5.34 17.15
CA ILE A 131 -17.81 -6.35 17.05
C ILE A 131 -17.22 -7.71 16.71
N CYS A 132 -16.38 -7.81 15.68
CA CYS A 132 -15.74 -9.07 15.28
C CYS A 132 -14.90 -9.70 16.41
N VAL A 133 -14.20 -8.87 17.19
CA VAL A 133 -13.46 -9.34 18.37
C VAL A 133 -14.42 -9.86 19.44
N LYS A 134 -15.45 -9.08 19.78
CA LYS A 134 -16.42 -9.45 20.86
C LYS A 134 -17.29 -10.66 20.49
N THR A 135 -17.58 -10.87 19.24
CA THR A 135 -18.37 -12.02 18.76
C THR A 135 -17.53 -13.27 18.53
N GLY A 136 -16.20 -13.20 18.69
CA GLY A 136 -15.29 -14.32 18.40
C GLY A 136 -15.06 -14.56 16.90
N ALA A 137 -15.64 -13.74 16.01
CA ALA A 137 -15.45 -13.88 14.57
C ALA A 137 -13.97 -13.73 14.17
N MET A 138 -13.23 -12.86 14.87
CA MET A 138 -11.80 -12.67 14.63
C MET A 138 -11.00 -13.94 14.99
N GLU A 139 -11.33 -14.59 16.07
CA GLU A 139 -10.71 -15.85 16.47
C GLU A 139 -11.03 -16.98 15.47
N MET A 140 -12.26 -17.01 14.95
CA MET A 140 -12.63 -17.94 13.88
C MET A 140 -11.79 -17.71 12.60
N ILE A 141 -11.61 -16.47 12.17
CA ILE A 141 -10.76 -16.13 11.02
C ILE A 141 -9.32 -16.58 11.28
N LYS A 142 -8.78 -16.29 12.46
CA LYS A 142 -7.44 -16.74 12.88
C LYS A 142 -7.30 -18.26 12.79
N ARG A 143 -8.23 -19.02 13.40
CA ARG A 143 -8.24 -20.49 13.34
C ARG A 143 -8.34 -21.01 11.90
N LEU A 144 -9.16 -20.43 11.05
CA LEU A 144 -9.27 -20.80 9.64
C LEU A 144 -7.94 -20.60 8.91
N LEU A 145 -7.25 -19.48 9.12
CA LEU A 145 -5.97 -19.19 8.46
C LEU A 145 -4.84 -20.08 8.99
N THR A 146 -4.81 -20.35 10.30
CA THR A 146 -3.80 -21.24 10.90
C THR A 146 -4.01 -22.71 10.52
N SER A 147 -5.25 -23.14 10.29
CA SER A 147 -5.55 -24.52 9.86
C SER A 147 -5.09 -24.83 8.43
N VAL A 148 -4.73 -23.83 7.65
CA VAL A 148 -4.33 -24.00 6.23
C VAL A 148 -2.92 -24.55 6.09
N THR A 149 -2.01 -24.19 7.02
CA THR A 149 -0.58 -24.50 6.90
C THR A 149 0.08 -24.63 8.27
N ASN A 150 1.13 -25.45 8.33
CA ASN A 150 2.04 -25.53 9.48
C ASN A 150 3.35 -24.76 9.28
N ASP A 151 3.51 -24.05 8.13
CA ASP A 151 4.72 -23.27 7.83
C ASP A 151 4.49 -21.79 8.20
N LYS A 152 5.31 -21.28 9.12
CA LYS A 152 5.29 -19.88 9.57
C LYS A 152 5.38 -18.88 8.40
N ARG A 153 6.14 -19.19 7.35
CA ARG A 153 6.33 -18.31 6.19
C ARG A 153 5.05 -18.18 5.36
N VAL A 154 4.38 -19.31 5.14
CA VAL A 154 3.08 -19.35 4.45
C VAL A 154 2.03 -18.62 5.27
N LEU A 155 2.00 -18.85 6.59
CA LEU A 155 1.06 -18.20 7.49
C LEU A 155 1.25 -16.69 7.52
N VAL A 156 2.49 -16.21 7.64
CA VAL A 156 2.79 -14.77 7.60
C VAL A 156 2.33 -14.16 6.27
N MET A 157 2.57 -14.81 5.14
CA MET A 157 2.11 -14.35 3.83
C MET A 157 0.58 -14.29 3.75
N LEU A 158 -0.13 -15.31 4.26
CA LEU A 158 -1.59 -15.33 4.32
C LEU A 158 -2.15 -14.18 5.16
N LEU A 159 -1.55 -13.93 6.34
CA LEU A 159 -2.00 -12.90 7.28
C LEU A 159 -1.67 -11.50 6.79
N THR A 160 -0.45 -11.27 6.26
CA THR A 160 0.00 -9.92 5.94
C THR A 160 -0.35 -9.50 4.51
N TRP A 161 -0.03 -10.34 3.52
CA TRP A 161 -0.27 -10.04 2.10
C TRP A 161 -1.71 -10.31 1.68
N GLY A 162 -2.23 -11.50 2.01
CA GLY A 162 -3.60 -11.88 1.64
C GLY A 162 -4.65 -11.17 2.47
N PHE A 163 -4.70 -11.47 3.77
CA PHE A 163 -5.71 -10.90 4.67
C PHE A 163 -5.46 -9.41 4.97
N GLY A 164 -4.20 -8.99 5.16
CA GLY A 164 -3.84 -7.60 5.35
C GLY A 164 -4.23 -6.74 4.14
N GLY A 165 -3.94 -7.20 2.91
CA GLY A 165 -4.37 -6.53 1.68
C GLY A 165 -5.89 -6.41 1.58
N PHE A 166 -6.63 -7.46 1.93
CA PHE A 166 -8.10 -7.42 1.98
C PHE A 166 -8.61 -6.39 3.01
N MET A 167 -7.97 -6.29 4.17
CA MET A 167 -8.31 -5.27 5.19
C MET A 167 -7.99 -3.85 4.69
N GLU A 168 -6.91 -3.66 3.92
CA GLU A 168 -6.61 -2.37 3.28
C GLU A 168 -7.70 -1.98 2.28
N ALA A 169 -8.12 -2.92 1.43
CA ALA A 169 -9.15 -2.68 0.43
C ALA A 169 -10.47 -2.16 1.04
N ILE A 170 -10.86 -2.69 2.20
CA ILE A 170 -12.14 -2.36 2.84
C ILE A 170 -12.02 -1.16 3.79
N ALA A 171 -11.03 -1.19 4.69
CA ALA A 171 -10.96 -0.27 5.81
C ALA A 171 -9.78 0.72 5.72
N GLY A 172 -8.62 0.30 5.21
CA GLY A 172 -7.42 1.12 5.13
C GLY A 172 -7.00 1.70 6.48
N PHE A 173 -6.41 2.91 6.47
CA PHE A 173 -6.11 3.75 7.65
C PHE A 173 -5.42 3.03 8.82
N GLY A 174 -4.51 2.08 8.50
CA GLY A 174 -3.71 1.35 9.50
C GLY A 174 -4.34 0.07 10.02
N THR A 175 -5.61 -0.25 9.69
CA THR A 175 -6.23 -1.54 10.06
C THR A 175 -5.49 -2.76 9.49
N PRO A 176 -4.96 -2.73 8.23
CA PRO A 176 -4.20 -3.83 7.65
C PRO A 176 -2.86 -4.09 8.34
N VAL A 177 -2.38 -3.16 9.15
CA VAL A 177 -1.18 -3.35 9.97
C VAL A 177 -1.56 -3.79 11.38
N ALA A 178 -2.49 -3.08 12.01
CA ALA A 178 -2.82 -3.31 13.41
C ALA A 178 -3.45 -4.70 13.65
N ILE A 179 -4.37 -5.12 12.77
CA ILE A 179 -5.11 -6.37 12.95
C ILE A 179 -4.24 -7.59 12.66
N PRO A 180 -3.58 -7.72 11.49
CA PRO A 180 -2.70 -8.86 11.23
C PRO A 180 -1.52 -8.93 12.19
N ALA A 181 -0.92 -7.79 12.60
CA ALA A 181 0.16 -7.79 13.57
C ALA A 181 -0.31 -8.32 14.93
N ALA A 182 -1.48 -7.90 15.42
CA ALA A 182 -2.05 -8.42 16.66
C ALA A 182 -2.35 -9.93 16.57
N MET A 183 -2.84 -10.40 15.41
CA MET A 183 -3.04 -11.84 15.16
C MET A 183 -1.71 -12.61 15.21
N MET A 184 -0.66 -12.08 14.58
CA MET A 184 0.67 -12.68 14.57
C MET A 184 1.28 -12.74 15.97
N VAL A 185 1.16 -11.66 16.77
CA VAL A 185 1.62 -11.66 18.17
C VAL A 185 0.86 -12.72 18.98
N GLY A 186 -0.45 -12.84 18.79
CA GLY A 186 -1.26 -13.91 19.38
C GLY A 186 -0.90 -15.32 18.94
N LEU A 187 -0.10 -15.49 17.89
CA LEU A 187 0.47 -16.74 17.39
C LEU A 187 1.93 -16.94 17.81
N GLY A 188 2.46 -16.09 18.70
CA GLY A 188 3.80 -16.19 19.24
C GLY A 188 4.90 -15.53 18.40
N PHE A 189 4.57 -14.74 17.38
CA PHE A 189 5.57 -13.95 16.67
C PHE A 189 6.00 -12.73 17.49
N ASP A 190 7.26 -12.31 17.30
CA ASP A 190 7.77 -11.09 17.93
C ASP A 190 6.94 -9.86 17.53
N PRO A 191 6.55 -8.98 18.48
CA PRO A 191 5.70 -7.84 18.20
C PRO A 191 6.30 -6.83 17.21
N ILE A 192 7.61 -6.58 17.29
CA ILE A 192 8.30 -5.64 16.39
C ILE A 192 8.36 -6.24 14.98
N PHE A 193 8.74 -7.50 14.87
CA PHE A 193 8.73 -8.22 13.58
C PHE A 193 7.32 -8.18 12.97
N SER A 194 6.28 -8.50 13.74
CA SER A 194 4.89 -8.51 13.29
C SER A 194 4.45 -7.16 12.73
N ALA A 195 4.75 -6.07 13.43
CA ALA A 195 4.43 -4.73 12.97
C ALA A 195 5.20 -4.36 11.68
N VAL A 196 6.50 -4.63 11.64
CA VAL A 196 7.35 -4.26 10.49
C VAL A 196 6.97 -5.05 9.24
N VAL A 197 6.73 -6.36 9.35
CA VAL A 197 6.36 -7.17 8.18
C VAL A 197 4.97 -6.79 7.64
N CYS A 198 4.02 -6.43 8.53
CA CYS A 198 2.72 -5.90 8.11
C CYS A 198 2.84 -4.55 7.39
N LEU A 199 3.70 -3.64 7.86
CA LEU A 199 3.99 -2.37 7.18
C LEU A 199 4.60 -2.59 5.80
N VAL A 200 5.55 -3.51 5.68
CA VAL A 200 6.15 -3.87 4.38
C VAL A 200 5.09 -4.47 3.45
N ALA A 201 4.27 -5.39 3.92
CA ALA A 201 3.19 -5.98 3.13
C ALA A 201 2.19 -4.92 2.65
N ASN A 202 1.87 -3.95 3.51
CA ASN A 202 0.91 -2.89 3.21
C ASN A 202 1.47 -1.78 2.31
N SER A 203 2.70 -1.84 1.84
CA SER A 203 3.31 -0.76 1.04
C SER A 203 2.75 -0.63 -0.38
N ILE A 204 2.00 -1.61 -0.88
CA ILE A 204 1.51 -1.67 -2.26
C ILE A 204 0.05 -1.23 -2.38
N ALA A 205 -0.79 -1.69 -1.48
CA ALA A 205 -2.24 -1.49 -1.54
C ALA A 205 -2.75 -0.05 -1.24
N PRO A 206 -2.07 0.83 -0.46
CA PRO A 206 -2.63 2.11 -0.02
C PRO A 206 -3.21 3.02 -1.10
N PRO A 207 -2.70 3.09 -2.34
CA PRO A 207 -3.33 3.93 -3.38
C PRO A 207 -4.79 3.56 -3.67
N PHE A 208 -5.16 2.30 -3.48
CA PHE A 208 -6.50 1.78 -3.72
C PHE A 208 -7.21 1.34 -2.43
N GLY A 209 -6.59 1.58 -1.27
CA GLY A 209 -7.15 1.29 0.05
C GLY A 209 -8.43 2.06 0.34
N SER A 210 -9.24 1.54 1.27
CA SER A 210 -10.54 2.11 1.64
C SER A 210 -11.40 2.45 0.41
N VAL A 211 -11.56 1.48 -0.50
CA VAL A 211 -12.31 1.67 -1.76
C VAL A 211 -11.74 2.84 -2.60
N ALA A 212 -10.40 2.88 -2.70
CA ALA A 212 -9.61 3.84 -3.48
C ALA A 212 -9.77 5.32 -3.07
N ILE A 213 -10.06 5.61 -1.80
CA ILE A 213 -10.13 7.00 -1.31
C ILE A 213 -8.87 7.82 -1.67
N PRO A 214 -7.63 7.32 -1.55
CA PRO A 214 -6.46 8.10 -1.94
C PRO A 214 -6.43 8.46 -3.43
N THR A 215 -6.74 7.52 -4.32
CA THR A 215 -6.78 7.76 -5.76
C THR A 215 -7.93 8.70 -6.17
N THR A 216 -9.12 8.51 -5.58
CA THR A 216 -10.28 9.38 -5.86
C THR A 216 -10.07 10.79 -5.33
N SER A 217 -9.46 10.93 -4.15
CA SER A 217 -9.11 12.25 -3.59
C SER A 217 -8.04 12.96 -4.44
N ALA A 218 -7.02 12.23 -4.90
CA ALA A 218 -6.00 12.78 -5.79
C ALA A 218 -6.61 13.23 -7.13
N ALA A 219 -7.51 12.42 -7.70
CA ALA A 219 -8.24 12.76 -8.92
C ALA A 219 -9.09 14.04 -8.74
N GLY A 220 -9.83 14.13 -7.63
CA GLY A 220 -10.63 15.31 -7.29
C GLY A 220 -9.77 16.57 -7.13
N ALA A 221 -8.59 16.47 -6.49
CA ALA A 221 -7.70 17.60 -6.30
C ALA A 221 -7.16 18.20 -7.61
N VAL A 222 -6.96 17.35 -8.64
CA VAL A 222 -6.48 17.79 -9.96
C VAL A 222 -7.59 17.95 -11.00
N GLY A 223 -8.85 17.70 -10.63
CA GLY A 223 -10.02 17.83 -11.50
C GLY A 223 -10.07 16.79 -12.62
N LEU A 224 -9.54 15.58 -12.36
CA LEU A 224 -9.58 14.43 -13.27
C LEU A 224 -10.56 13.38 -12.80
N ASP A 225 -10.94 12.47 -13.71
CA ASP A 225 -11.67 11.25 -13.34
C ASP A 225 -10.73 10.25 -12.66
N ALA A 226 -11.19 9.62 -11.57
CA ALA A 226 -10.41 8.61 -10.85
C ALA A 226 -10.03 7.42 -11.73
N ALA A 227 -10.87 7.05 -12.69
CA ALA A 227 -10.59 5.99 -13.65
C ALA A 227 -9.35 6.29 -14.51
N LEU A 228 -9.07 7.56 -14.84
CA LEU A 228 -7.89 7.96 -15.59
C LEU A 228 -6.59 7.81 -14.79
N LEU A 229 -6.65 7.93 -13.46
CA LEU A 229 -5.48 7.76 -12.59
C LEU A 229 -5.26 6.30 -12.20
N SER A 230 -6.30 5.48 -12.19
CA SER A 230 -6.27 4.09 -11.74
C SER A 230 -5.27 3.25 -12.53
N GLY A 231 -5.35 3.26 -13.87
CA GLY A 231 -4.45 2.49 -14.73
C GLY A 231 -2.98 2.84 -14.55
N PRO A 232 -2.56 4.11 -14.68
CA PRO A 232 -1.19 4.52 -14.39
C PRO A 232 -0.71 4.15 -13.00
N ALA A 233 -1.54 4.34 -11.97
CA ALA A 233 -1.19 4.05 -10.58
C ALA A 233 -0.89 2.55 -10.38
N ILE A 234 -1.80 1.67 -10.81
CA ILE A 234 -1.55 0.22 -10.68
C ILE A 234 -0.37 -0.26 -11.52
N ASN A 235 -0.17 0.29 -12.72
CA ASN A 235 0.94 -0.09 -13.58
C ASN A 235 2.31 0.28 -12.97
N MET A 236 2.39 1.37 -12.20
CA MET A 236 3.60 1.72 -11.44
C MET A 236 3.87 0.73 -10.29
N LEU A 237 2.84 0.12 -9.75
CA LEU A 237 2.94 -0.83 -8.64
C LEU A 237 3.27 -2.26 -9.06
N ILE A 238 3.26 -2.59 -10.36
CA ILE A 238 3.54 -3.96 -10.84
C ILE A 238 4.88 -4.48 -10.31
N ILE A 239 5.94 -3.71 -10.48
CA ILE A 239 7.30 -4.12 -10.07
C ILE A 239 7.39 -4.27 -8.55
N PRO A 240 7.02 -3.27 -7.73
CA PRO A 240 7.00 -3.43 -6.28
C PRO A 240 6.12 -4.57 -5.79
N ALA A 241 4.95 -4.79 -6.39
CA ALA A 241 4.03 -5.88 -6.02
C ALA A 241 4.61 -7.28 -6.28
N ILE A 242 5.52 -7.42 -7.22
CA ILE A 242 6.27 -8.66 -7.42
C ILE A 242 7.36 -8.82 -6.35
N ILE A 243 8.05 -7.75 -5.98
CA ILE A 243 9.20 -7.78 -5.07
C ILE A 243 8.78 -7.99 -3.60
N VAL A 244 7.72 -7.31 -3.15
CA VAL A 244 7.31 -7.30 -1.74
C VAL A 244 7.04 -8.70 -1.17
N PRO A 245 6.33 -9.63 -1.83
CA PRO A 245 6.17 -11.00 -1.34
C PRO A 245 7.49 -11.73 -1.08
N PHE A 246 8.53 -11.49 -1.90
CA PHE A 246 9.86 -12.05 -1.66
C PHE A 246 10.51 -11.44 -0.42
N ILE A 247 10.33 -10.14 -0.18
CA ILE A 247 10.83 -9.47 1.03
C ILE A 247 10.14 -10.06 2.27
N ILE A 248 8.83 -10.30 2.23
CA ILE A 248 8.07 -10.90 3.34
C ILE A 248 8.63 -12.29 3.69
N VAL A 249 8.83 -13.16 2.69
CA VAL A 249 9.40 -14.49 2.90
C VAL A 249 10.83 -14.41 3.45
N TRP A 250 11.66 -13.51 2.91
CA TRP A 250 13.02 -13.31 3.39
C TRP A 250 13.04 -12.82 4.84
N MET A 251 12.23 -11.85 5.20
CA MET A 251 12.12 -11.33 6.57
C MET A 251 11.67 -12.41 7.54
N THR A 252 10.64 -13.16 7.17
CA THR A 252 10.12 -14.26 8.01
C THR A 252 11.15 -15.35 8.20
N GLY A 253 11.84 -15.75 7.13
CA GLY A 253 12.90 -16.74 7.23
C GLY A 253 14.06 -16.31 8.14
N LYS A 254 14.43 -15.03 8.10
CA LYS A 254 15.45 -14.45 8.99
C LYS A 254 14.97 -14.39 10.44
N ALA A 255 13.72 -14.00 10.68
CA ALA A 255 13.13 -13.97 12.01
C ALA A 255 13.06 -15.38 12.65
N CYS A 256 12.86 -16.42 11.83
CA CYS A 256 12.91 -17.81 12.27
C CYS A 256 14.36 -18.37 12.40
N GLY A 257 15.41 -17.56 12.20
CA GLY A 257 16.80 -17.95 12.34
C GLY A 257 17.35 -18.83 11.21
N SER A 258 16.63 -19.01 10.11
CA SER A 258 17.06 -19.87 9.00
C SER A 258 18.08 -19.19 8.09
N LYS A 259 19.00 -20.01 7.56
CA LYS A 259 19.97 -19.59 6.54
C LYS A 259 19.39 -19.66 5.11
N LYS A 260 18.25 -20.34 4.92
CA LYS A 260 17.65 -20.59 3.61
C LYS A 260 16.17 -20.18 3.56
N PRO A 261 15.87 -18.88 3.64
CA PRO A 261 14.49 -18.38 3.76
C PRO A 261 13.57 -18.79 2.61
N PHE A 262 14.10 -18.98 1.40
CA PHE A 262 13.34 -19.28 0.19
C PHE A 262 13.18 -20.77 -0.13
N GLU A 263 13.77 -21.68 0.68
CA GLU A 263 13.71 -23.11 0.39
C GLU A 263 12.25 -23.60 0.38
N GLY A 264 11.80 -24.12 -0.78
CA GLY A 264 10.43 -24.56 -1.02
C GLY A 264 9.38 -23.44 -1.18
N MET A 265 9.74 -22.16 -0.98
CA MET A 265 8.78 -21.04 -0.96
C MET A 265 8.69 -20.26 -2.28
N ILE A 266 9.62 -20.45 -3.21
CA ILE A 266 9.65 -19.68 -4.47
C ILE A 266 8.34 -19.79 -5.26
N PRO A 267 7.76 -20.99 -5.50
CA PRO A 267 6.50 -21.10 -6.24
C PRO A 267 5.35 -20.38 -5.53
N PHE A 268 5.25 -20.52 -4.20
CA PHE A 268 4.23 -19.86 -3.41
C PHE A 268 4.34 -18.32 -3.48
N THR A 269 5.56 -17.81 -3.39
CA THR A 269 5.82 -16.36 -3.45
C THR A 269 5.48 -15.78 -4.82
N ILE A 270 5.79 -16.50 -5.91
CA ILE A 270 5.39 -16.09 -7.27
C ILE A 270 3.88 -16.09 -7.41
N VAL A 271 3.21 -17.13 -6.91
CA VAL A 271 1.73 -17.20 -6.93
C VAL A 271 1.13 -16.06 -6.10
N ALA A 272 1.71 -15.73 -4.95
CA ALA A 272 1.26 -14.61 -4.12
C ALA A 272 1.33 -13.27 -4.87
N ALA A 273 2.44 -13.01 -5.55
CA ALA A 273 2.61 -11.80 -6.35
C ALA A 273 1.61 -11.74 -7.52
N LEU A 274 1.54 -12.78 -8.32
CA LEU A 274 0.74 -12.80 -9.55
C LEU A 274 -0.77 -12.83 -9.27
N SER A 275 -1.20 -13.54 -8.24
CA SER A 275 -2.62 -13.63 -7.88
C SER A 275 -3.23 -12.31 -7.41
N TYR A 276 -2.42 -11.36 -6.93
CA TYR A 276 -2.84 -10.01 -6.63
C TYR A 276 -2.71 -9.11 -7.86
N ILE A 277 -1.51 -9.04 -8.47
CA ILE A 277 -1.23 -8.00 -9.45
C ILE A 277 -1.96 -8.18 -10.78
N ILE A 278 -2.22 -9.42 -11.21
CA ILE A 278 -2.92 -9.65 -12.48
C ILE A 278 -4.38 -9.16 -12.40
N PRO A 279 -5.21 -9.58 -11.42
CA PRO A 279 -6.57 -9.06 -11.30
C PRO A 279 -6.58 -7.54 -11.04
N ALA A 280 -5.70 -7.03 -10.18
CA ALA A 280 -5.60 -5.62 -9.87
C ALA A 280 -5.27 -4.78 -11.10
N ALA A 281 -4.31 -5.23 -11.95
CA ALA A 281 -3.98 -4.55 -13.18
C ALA A 281 -5.13 -4.57 -14.19
N ILE A 282 -5.86 -5.67 -14.31
CA ILE A 282 -7.04 -5.75 -15.18
C ILE A 282 -8.10 -4.76 -14.70
N VAL A 283 -8.44 -4.81 -13.42
CA VAL A 283 -9.49 -3.94 -12.85
C VAL A 283 -9.08 -2.46 -12.95
N GLY A 284 -7.84 -2.10 -12.59
CA GLY A 284 -7.38 -0.73 -12.60
C GLY A 284 -7.30 -0.10 -13.99
N ASN A 285 -7.05 -0.91 -15.02
CA ASN A 285 -6.99 -0.40 -16.40
C ASN A 285 -8.36 -0.38 -17.12
N PHE A 286 -9.33 -1.23 -16.70
CA PHE A 286 -10.56 -1.42 -17.48
C PHE A 286 -11.86 -1.17 -16.71
N VAL A 287 -11.84 -1.20 -15.36
CA VAL A 287 -13.06 -1.09 -14.54
C VAL A 287 -13.09 0.23 -13.76
N GLY A 288 -12.03 0.54 -13.02
CA GLY A 288 -11.95 1.75 -12.21
C GLY A 288 -11.16 1.55 -10.91
N ALA A 289 -10.92 2.65 -10.18
CA ALA A 289 -10.06 2.65 -9.01
C ALA A 289 -10.64 1.86 -7.82
N GLU A 290 -11.94 1.97 -7.60
CA GLU A 290 -12.63 1.52 -6.39
C GLU A 290 -12.56 0.00 -6.18
N PHE A 291 -12.43 -0.76 -7.26
CA PHE A 291 -12.46 -2.22 -7.24
C PHE A 291 -11.08 -2.88 -7.35
N VAL A 292 -10.01 -2.10 -7.53
CA VAL A 292 -8.66 -2.63 -7.78
C VAL A 292 -8.22 -3.57 -6.66
N ASP A 293 -8.14 -3.04 -5.44
CA ASP A 293 -7.69 -3.82 -4.29
C ASP A 293 -8.75 -4.82 -3.81
N LEU A 294 -10.03 -4.45 -3.87
CA LEU A 294 -11.09 -5.33 -3.42
C LEU A 294 -11.08 -6.66 -4.20
N ILE A 295 -11.08 -6.58 -5.52
CA ILE A 295 -11.04 -7.77 -6.38
C ILE A 295 -9.67 -8.44 -6.34
N GLY A 296 -8.58 -7.65 -6.42
CA GLY A 296 -7.22 -8.15 -6.37
C GLY A 296 -6.91 -8.95 -5.11
N CYS A 297 -7.25 -8.40 -3.94
CA CYS A 297 -6.96 -9.04 -2.65
C CYS A 297 -7.87 -10.23 -2.36
N VAL A 298 -9.16 -10.18 -2.75
CA VAL A 298 -10.08 -11.33 -2.59
C VAL A 298 -9.59 -12.51 -3.43
N ILE A 299 -9.27 -12.28 -4.70
CA ILE A 299 -8.73 -13.33 -5.57
C ILE A 299 -7.40 -13.85 -5.02
N CYS A 300 -6.51 -12.95 -4.61
CA CYS A 300 -5.23 -13.31 -4.01
C CYS A 300 -5.40 -14.21 -2.79
N LEU A 301 -6.25 -13.82 -1.84
CA LEU A 301 -6.49 -14.59 -0.62
C LEU A 301 -7.03 -15.99 -0.92
N ILE A 302 -8.00 -16.10 -1.83
CA ILE A 302 -8.57 -17.39 -2.25
C ILE A 302 -7.48 -18.27 -2.88
N VAL A 303 -6.72 -17.72 -3.82
CA VAL A 303 -5.64 -18.46 -4.51
C VAL A 303 -4.57 -18.91 -3.52
N LEU A 304 -4.15 -18.03 -2.60
CA LEU A 304 -3.15 -18.37 -1.58
C LEU A 304 -3.62 -19.49 -0.65
N VAL A 305 -4.87 -19.46 -0.19
CA VAL A 305 -5.44 -20.52 0.66
C VAL A 305 -5.48 -21.85 -0.10
N ILE A 306 -5.94 -21.84 -1.36
CA ILE A 306 -6.01 -23.07 -2.19
C ILE A 306 -4.59 -23.62 -2.44
N PHE A 307 -3.64 -22.76 -2.75
CA PHE A 307 -2.27 -23.18 -3.05
C PHE A 307 -1.55 -23.67 -1.78
N ALA A 308 -1.72 -22.98 -0.64
CA ALA A 308 -1.16 -23.38 0.64
C ALA A 308 -1.62 -24.78 1.06
N LYS A 309 -2.91 -25.11 0.88
CA LYS A 309 -3.46 -26.46 1.14
C LYS A 309 -2.85 -27.56 0.28
N LYS A 310 -2.33 -27.21 -0.90
CA LYS A 310 -1.67 -28.16 -1.82
C LYS A 310 -0.17 -28.28 -1.59
N MET A 311 0.43 -27.38 -0.80
CA MET A 311 1.84 -27.47 -0.47
C MET A 311 2.09 -28.64 0.50
N PRO A 312 3.22 -29.34 0.37
CA PRO A 312 3.62 -30.31 1.37
C PRO A 312 3.88 -29.59 2.70
N PRO A 313 3.53 -30.21 3.84
CA PRO A 313 3.84 -29.65 5.15
C PRO A 313 5.34 -29.43 5.30
N THR A 314 5.74 -28.35 5.97
CA THR A 314 7.16 -28.11 6.24
C THR A 314 7.70 -29.17 7.22
N THR A 315 8.91 -29.62 6.95
CA THR A 315 9.64 -30.55 7.83
C THR A 315 10.78 -29.86 8.58
N ASP A 316 11.04 -28.58 8.26
CA ASP A 316 12.07 -27.79 8.96
C ASP A 316 11.50 -27.28 10.30
N PRO A 317 12.06 -27.69 11.44
CA PRO A 317 11.59 -27.26 12.77
C PRO A 317 11.59 -25.74 12.96
N ALA A 318 12.49 -25.02 12.28
CA ALA A 318 12.57 -23.56 12.37
C ALA A 318 11.29 -22.86 11.88
N TYR A 319 10.60 -23.49 10.94
CA TYR A 319 9.38 -22.93 10.33
C TYR A 319 8.09 -23.55 10.83
N MET A 320 8.16 -24.61 11.65
CA MET A 320 6.94 -25.22 12.20
C MET A 320 6.25 -24.30 13.19
N ILE A 321 4.94 -24.20 13.07
CA ILE A 321 4.09 -23.53 14.04
C ILE A 321 3.98 -24.46 15.26
N GLU A 322 4.39 -23.98 16.44
CA GLU A 322 4.17 -24.68 17.68
C GLU A 322 2.66 -24.68 17.96
N ALA A 323 2.05 -25.85 18.07
CA ALA A 323 0.66 -25.97 18.49
C ALA A 323 0.54 -25.37 19.91
N SER A 324 -0.27 -24.34 20.08
CA SER A 324 -0.56 -23.80 21.40
C SER A 324 -1.23 -24.90 22.24
N GLU A 325 -0.82 -25.04 23.51
CA GLU A 325 -1.34 -26.06 24.41
C GLU A 325 -2.87 -26.03 24.58
N GLU A 326 -3.54 -24.94 24.21
CA GLU A 326 -5.00 -24.81 24.19
C GLU A 326 -5.67 -25.64 23.08
N GLU A 327 -5.03 -25.85 21.92
CA GLU A 327 -5.61 -26.69 20.85
C GLU A 327 -5.53 -28.20 21.18
N ALA A 328 -4.65 -28.60 22.06
CA ALA A 328 -4.52 -29.99 22.49
C ALA A 328 -5.61 -30.41 23.49
N SER A 329 -6.32 -29.50 24.12
CA SER A 329 -7.37 -29.76 25.11
C SER A 329 -8.76 -29.94 24.50
N ASP A 330 -9.03 -29.37 23.31
CA ASP A 330 -10.34 -29.45 22.65
C ASP A 330 -10.53 -30.70 21.76
N VAL A 331 -9.52 -31.57 21.65
CA VAL A 331 -9.58 -32.84 20.90
C VAL A 331 -9.72 -34.06 21.83
N LYS A 332 -9.94 -33.84 23.08
CA LYS A 332 -10.34 -34.91 24.04
C LYS A 332 -11.81 -34.65 24.46
#